data_319d649fe1f360d67dde43695a90f93e
#
_entry.id   319d649fe1f360d67dde43695a90f93e
#
_cell.length_a   1.000
_cell.length_b   1.000
_cell.length_c   1.000
_cell.angle_alpha   90.00
_cell.angle_beta   90.00
_cell.angle_gamma   90.00
#
_symmetry.space_group_name_H-M   'P 1'
#
loop_
_entity.id
_entity.type
_entity.pdbx_description
1 polymer ?
#
loop_
_entity_poly.entity_id
_entity_poly.type
_entity_poly.pdbx_seq_one_letter_code
_entity_poly.pdbx_strand_id
1 'polypeptide(L)'
;MKATITWKEDAMFEGISGSGHSVVMDGPENAGGKNRGVRPMEMLLLGVGTCSAFDVVNILKKSRQDVTDCITEVEAVRVDAVPAVFEKIHLHFKVSGKVLDPAKVQRAVDLSASKYCSASIMLGRAGVEMTHDFSIEEAK
;
A
#
# COMPACT_ATOMS: atom_id res chain seq x y z
N MET A 1 -11.46 -2.12 -16.18
CA MET A 1 -11.66 -2.46 -14.76
C MET A 1 -12.96 -1.83 -14.26
N LYS A 2 -13.66 -2.50 -13.35
CA LYS A 2 -14.92 -2.02 -12.79
C LYS A 2 -14.99 -2.32 -11.29
N ALA A 3 -15.77 -1.52 -10.58
CA ALA A 3 -16.12 -1.77 -9.18
C ALA A 3 -17.54 -1.26 -8.94
N THR A 4 -18.23 -1.88 -8.00
CA THR A 4 -19.58 -1.46 -7.58
C THR A 4 -19.55 -1.17 -6.09
N ILE A 5 -19.99 0.01 -5.71
CA ILE A 5 -20.04 0.44 -4.31
C ILE A 5 -21.49 0.63 -3.91
N THR A 6 -21.92 -0.05 -2.85
CA THR A 6 -23.29 -0.03 -2.36
C THR A 6 -23.33 0.50 -0.94
N TRP A 7 -24.14 1.52 -0.71
CA TRP A 7 -24.43 2.00 0.64
C TRP A 7 -25.29 0.98 1.39
N LYS A 8 -24.86 0.58 2.56
CA LYS A 8 -25.56 -0.40 3.41
C LYS A 8 -26.40 0.29 4.48
N GLU A 9 -25.77 0.97 5.40
CA GLU A 9 -26.43 1.72 6.48
C GLU A 9 -25.43 2.71 7.09
N ASP A 10 -25.93 3.74 7.76
CA ASP A 10 -25.10 4.75 8.41
C ASP A 10 -24.01 5.29 7.46
N ALA A 11 -22.74 5.14 7.81
CA ALA A 11 -21.59 5.47 6.96
C ALA A 11 -20.94 4.24 6.33
N MET A 12 -21.58 3.07 6.39
CA MET A 12 -21.04 1.80 5.91
C MET A 12 -21.38 1.57 4.44
N PHE A 13 -20.35 1.23 3.68
CA PHE A 13 -20.45 0.83 2.27
C PHE A 13 -19.78 -0.51 2.04
N GLU A 14 -20.24 -1.23 1.05
CA GLU A 14 -19.56 -2.42 0.55
C GLU A 14 -19.11 -2.17 -0.89
N GLY A 15 -17.84 -2.43 -1.14
CA GLY A 15 -17.27 -2.38 -2.48
C GLY A 15 -17.06 -3.81 -3.01
N ILE A 16 -17.41 -4.02 -4.27
CA ILE A 16 -17.14 -5.29 -4.97
C ILE A 16 -16.29 -4.96 -6.19
N SER A 17 -15.09 -5.55 -6.24
CA SER A 17 -14.20 -5.39 -7.38
C SER A 17 -14.67 -6.19 -8.60
N GLY A 18 -14.20 -5.81 -9.78
CA GLY A 18 -14.46 -6.58 -11.00
C GLY A 18 -13.94 -8.01 -10.96
N SER A 19 -12.99 -8.31 -10.07
CA SER A 19 -12.48 -9.65 -9.82
C SER A 19 -13.34 -10.48 -8.85
N GLY A 20 -14.45 -9.92 -8.34
CA GLY A 20 -15.41 -10.63 -7.51
C GLY A 20 -15.14 -10.62 -6.00
N HIS A 21 -14.24 -9.76 -5.54
CA HIS A 21 -13.90 -9.65 -4.12
C HIS A 21 -14.61 -8.46 -3.48
N SER A 22 -15.09 -8.63 -2.25
CA SER A 22 -15.77 -7.57 -1.52
C SER A 22 -14.91 -7.03 -0.37
N VAL A 23 -15.11 -5.76 -0.07
CA VAL A 23 -14.50 -5.08 1.07
C VAL A 23 -15.54 -4.14 1.69
N VAL A 24 -15.56 -4.11 3.03
CA VAL A 24 -16.43 -3.20 3.78
C VAL A 24 -15.63 -1.97 4.16
N MET A 25 -16.22 -0.80 3.93
CA MET A 25 -15.70 0.51 4.34
C MET A 25 -16.70 1.16 5.28
N ASP A 26 -16.19 1.80 6.31
CA ASP A 26 -17.03 2.52 7.28
C ASP A 26 -16.28 3.77 7.76
N GLY A 27 -17.00 4.68 8.37
CA GLY A 27 -16.45 5.88 8.97
C GLY A 27 -16.12 5.74 10.46
N PRO A 28 -15.46 6.74 11.03
CA PRO A 28 -15.31 6.83 12.47
C PRO A 28 -16.66 7.20 13.12
N GLU A 29 -16.77 6.93 14.43
CA GLU A 29 -18.02 7.19 15.16
C GLU A 29 -18.46 8.65 15.12
N ASN A 30 -17.51 9.60 15.15
CA ASN A 30 -17.79 11.03 15.06
C ASN A 30 -18.31 11.49 13.69
N ALA A 31 -18.23 10.63 12.67
CA ALA A 31 -18.77 10.88 11.33
C ALA A 31 -19.96 9.98 10.99
N GLY A 32 -20.61 9.40 11.99
CA GLY A 32 -21.77 8.53 11.83
C GLY A 32 -21.45 7.08 11.54
N GLY A 33 -20.17 6.69 11.59
CA GLY A 33 -19.74 5.32 11.40
C GLY A 33 -19.72 4.51 12.69
N LYS A 34 -19.48 3.21 12.56
CA LYS A 34 -19.36 2.26 13.69
C LYS A 34 -18.07 1.45 13.62
N ASN A 35 -17.10 1.93 12.87
CA ASN A 35 -15.79 1.29 12.72
C ASN A 35 -15.86 -0.19 12.31
N ARG A 36 -16.76 -0.53 11.40
CA ARG A 36 -16.97 -1.90 10.89
C ARG A 36 -16.06 -2.26 9.71
N GLY A 37 -15.31 -1.30 9.20
CA GLY A 37 -14.42 -1.49 8.06
C GLY A 37 -13.39 -0.38 7.95
N VAL A 38 -12.55 -0.50 6.94
CA VAL A 38 -11.51 0.49 6.65
C VAL A 38 -12.10 1.80 6.16
N ARG A 39 -11.37 2.91 6.35
CA ARG A 39 -11.72 4.21 5.77
C ARG A 39 -11.37 4.22 4.28
N PRO A 40 -12.09 4.98 3.45
CA PRO A 40 -11.74 5.10 2.02
C PRO A 40 -10.29 5.53 1.77
N MET A 41 -9.78 6.49 2.53
CA MET A 41 -8.39 6.93 2.37
C MET A 41 -7.39 5.87 2.86
N GLU A 42 -7.74 5.07 3.86
CA GLU A 42 -6.93 3.91 4.27
C GLU A 42 -6.85 2.85 3.17
N MET A 43 -7.91 2.66 2.38
CA MET A 43 -7.88 1.77 1.22
C MET A 43 -6.82 2.15 0.21
N LEU A 44 -6.58 3.44 0.01
CA LEU A 44 -5.50 3.91 -0.87
C LEU A 44 -4.13 3.52 -0.33
N LEU A 45 -3.94 3.58 0.99
CA LEU A 45 -2.68 3.15 1.65
C LEU A 45 -2.49 1.63 1.53
N LEU A 46 -3.53 0.86 1.76
CA LEU A 46 -3.50 -0.59 1.58
C LEU A 46 -3.16 -0.94 0.14
N GLY A 47 -3.75 -0.24 -0.81
CA GLY A 47 -3.50 -0.42 -2.23
C GLY A 47 -2.07 -0.11 -2.63
N VAL A 48 -1.53 1.05 -2.22
CA VAL A 48 -0.16 1.43 -2.58
C VAL A 48 0.88 0.53 -1.91
N GLY A 49 0.66 0.17 -0.64
CA GLY A 49 1.55 -0.74 0.09
C GLY A 49 1.60 -2.12 -0.56
N THR A 50 0.45 -2.68 -0.91
CA THR A 50 0.35 -3.99 -1.58
C THR A 50 0.96 -3.95 -2.98
N CYS A 51 0.65 -2.92 -3.76
CA CYS A 51 1.19 -2.75 -5.11
C CYS A 51 2.72 -2.71 -5.10
N SER A 52 3.29 -1.93 -4.20
CA SER A 52 4.76 -1.83 -4.04
C SER A 52 5.39 -3.12 -3.53
N ALA A 53 4.80 -3.74 -2.51
CA ALA A 53 5.30 -4.99 -1.93
C ALA A 53 5.29 -6.13 -2.96
N PHE A 54 4.25 -6.22 -3.76
CA PHE A 54 4.15 -7.20 -4.85
C PHE A 54 5.34 -7.10 -5.80
N ASP A 55 5.68 -5.87 -6.22
CA ASP A 55 6.82 -5.63 -7.10
C ASP A 55 8.14 -6.05 -6.45
N VAL A 56 8.36 -5.63 -5.19
CA VAL A 56 9.59 -5.94 -4.45
C VAL A 56 9.80 -7.45 -4.37
N VAL A 57 8.78 -8.19 -3.93
CA VAL A 57 8.86 -9.66 -3.82
C VAL A 57 9.10 -10.30 -5.19
N ASN A 58 8.39 -9.84 -6.21
CA ASN A 58 8.51 -10.40 -7.55
C ASN A 58 9.90 -10.15 -8.17
N ILE A 59 10.45 -8.94 -8.01
CA ILE A 59 11.79 -8.60 -8.50
C ILE A 59 12.85 -9.43 -7.77
N LEU A 60 12.73 -9.59 -6.45
CA LEU A 60 13.66 -10.40 -5.66
C LEU A 60 13.64 -11.87 -6.08
N LYS A 61 12.46 -12.44 -6.30
CA LYS A 61 12.33 -13.82 -6.82
C LYS A 61 12.98 -13.96 -8.19
N LYS A 62 12.73 -13.03 -9.11
CA LYS A 62 13.35 -13.02 -10.44
C LYS A 62 14.87 -12.83 -10.38
N SER A 63 15.37 -12.17 -9.36
CA SER A 63 16.82 -12.02 -9.10
C SER A 63 17.41 -13.21 -8.35
N ARG A 64 16.66 -14.29 -8.19
CA ARG A 64 17.06 -15.52 -7.51
C ARG A 64 17.44 -15.30 -6.04
N GLN A 65 16.77 -14.37 -5.40
CA GLN A 65 16.91 -14.14 -3.95
C GLN A 65 15.94 -15.07 -3.20
N ASP A 66 16.41 -15.66 -2.13
CA ASP A 66 15.59 -16.54 -1.28
C ASP A 66 14.80 -15.70 -0.26
N VAL A 67 13.83 -14.93 -0.78
CA VAL A 67 12.94 -14.11 0.03
C VAL A 67 11.85 -14.98 0.66
N THR A 68 11.69 -14.87 1.96
CA THR A 68 10.71 -15.67 2.73
C THR A 68 9.55 -14.84 3.27
N ASP A 69 9.73 -13.53 3.47
CA ASP A 69 8.68 -12.64 3.97
C ASP A 69 8.93 -11.21 3.51
N CYS A 70 7.86 -10.43 3.44
CA CYS A 70 7.92 -8.99 3.15
C CYS A 70 6.76 -8.31 3.88
N ILE A 71 7.10 -7.55 4.91
CA ILE A 71 6.14 -6.71 5.63
C ILE A 71 6.35 -5.28 5.16
N THR A 72 5.27 -4.63 4.73
CA THR A 72 5.33 -3.23 4.28
C THR A 72 4.53 -2.38 5.24
N GLU A 73 5.21 -1.48 5.94
CA GLU A 73 4.60 -0.49 6.81
C GLU A 73 4.42 0.81 6.01
N VAL A 74 3.22 1.37 6.08
CA VAL A 74 2.87 2.59 5.35
C VAL A 74 2.52 3.67 6.35
N GLU A 75 3.22 4.80 6.30
CA GLU A 75 2.90 5.99 7.07
C GLU A 75 2.55 7.13 6.13
N ALA A 76 1.48 7.85 6.45
CA ALA A 76 0.99 8.93 5.62
C ALA A 76 0.61 10.15 6.44
N VAL A 77 0.81 11.32 5.86
CA VAL A 77 0.36 12.60 6.41
C VAL A 77 -0.62 13.21 5.41
N ARG A 78 -1.78 13.62 5.91
CA ARG A 78 -2.78 14.35 5.13
C ARG A 78 -2.64 15.85 5.41
N VAL A 79 -2.93 16.67 4.41
CA VAL A 79 -3.00 18.12 4.63
C VAL A 79 -4.15 18.46 5.59
N ASP A 80 -3.95 19.49 6.43
CA ASP A 80 -5.00 20.00 7.31
C ASP A 80 -5.87 21.00 6.54
N ALA A 81 -6.71 20.46 5.67
CA ALA A 81 -7.56 21.22 4.77
C ALA A 81 -8.74 20.35 4.30
N VAL A 82 -9.65 20.96 3.53
CA VAL A 82 -10.72 20.23 2.84
C VAL A 82 -10.59 20.52 1.34
N PRO A 83 -10.33 19.51 0.50
CA PRO A 83 -10.14 18.09 0.83
C PRO A 83 -8.80 17.80 1.51
N ALA A 84 -8.83 16.85 2.45
CA ALA A 84 -7.63 16.42 3.19
C ALA A 84 -6.87 15.34 2.39
N VAL A 85 -6.20 15.76 1.33
CA VAL A 85 -5.42 14.88 0.46
C VAL A 85 -4.13 14.45 1.17
N PHE A 86 -3.50 13.38 0.68
CA PHE A 86 -2.18 12.97 1.17
C PHE A 86 -1.12 13.99 0.74
N GLU A 87 -0.33 14.41 1.72
CA GLU A 87 0.85 15.25 1.51
C GLU A 87 2.10 14.40 1.32
N LYS A 88 2.26 13.39 2.18
CA LYS A 88 3.42 12.48 2.20
C LYS A 88 2.96 11.06 2.44
N ILE A 89 3.61 10.11 1.79
CA ILE A 89 3.47 8.68 2.05
C ILE A 89 4.86 8.07 2.09
N HIS A 90 5.18 7.39 3.19
CA HIS A 90 6.43 6.65 3.35
C HIS A 90 6.16 5.15 3.41
N LEU A 91 6.91 4.38 2.64
CA LEU A 91 6.86 2.93 2.61
C LEU A 91 8.14 2.37 3.23
N HIS A 92 8.01 1.59 4.29
CA HIS A 92 9.12 0.84 4.88
C HIS A 92 8.93 -0.65 4.62
N PHE A 93 9.88 -1.26 3.91
CA PHE A 93 9.85 -2.69 3.58
C PHE A 93 10.76 -3.47 4.53
N LYS A 94 10.18 -4.36 5.32
CA LYS A 94 10.92 -5.35 6.12
C LYS A 94 11.00 -6.63 5.32
N VAL A 95 12.14 -6.89 4.73
CA VAL A 95 12.35 -8.04 3.85
C VAL A 95 13.13 -9.11 4.59
N SER A 96 12.57 -10.31 4.67
CA SER A 96 13.22 -11.46 5.30
C SER A 96 13.59 -12.50 4.24
N GLY A 97 14.70 -13.16 4.45
CA GLY A 97 15.15 -14.21 3.55
C GLY A 97 16.48 -14.78 3.97
N LYS A 98 16.97 -15.75 3.18
CA LYS A 98 18.26 -16.42 3.42
C LYS A 98 19.33 -15.79 2.55
N VAL A 99 20.34 -15.21 3.19
CA VAL A 99 21.49 -14.60 2.53
C VAL A 99 21.08 -13.63 1.42
N LEU A 100 20.18 -12.71 1.75
CA LEU A 100 19.74 -11.68 0.81
C LEU A 100 20.88 -10.70 0.51
N ASP A 101 21.03 -10.35 -0.76
CA ASP A 101 21.98 -9.32 -1.21
C ASP A 101 21.35 -7.93 -1.02
N PRO A 102 21.90 -7.08 -0.13
CA PRO A 102 21.35 -5.74 0.09
C PRO A 102 21.26 -4.89 -1.18
N ALA A 103 22.19 -5.04 -2.10
CA ALA A 103 22.16 -4.30 -3.37
C ALA A 103 20.97 -4.70 -4.23
N LYS A 104 20.59 -5.98 -4.22
CA LYS A 104 19.40 -6.46 -4.94
C LYS A 104 18.11 -6.03 -4.28
N VAL A 105 18.07 -5.99 -2.96
CA VAL A 105 16.92 -5.45 -2.22
C VAL A 105 16.75 -3.95 -2.52
N GLN A 106 17.84 -3.18 -2.47
CA GLN A 106 17.82 -1.75 -2.82
C GLN A 106 17.29 -1.55 -4.23
N ARG A 107 17.79 -2.32 -5.19
CA ARG A 107 17.32 -2.25 -6.58
C ARG A 107 15.85 -2.58 -6.70
N ALA A 108 15.36 -3.58 -5.98
CA ALA A 108 13.95 -3.98 -6.02
C ALA A 108 13.03 -2.85 -5.53
N VAL A 109 13.34 -2.25 -4.38
CA VAL A 109 12.52 -1.15 -3.84
C VAL A 109 12.59 0.09 -4.72
N ASP A 110 13.76 0.42 -5.28
CA ASP A 110 13.92 1.58 -6.17
C ASP A 110 13.17 1.38 -7.49
N LEU A 111 13.21 0.20 -8.08
CA LEU A 111 12.48 -0.11 -9.31
C LEU A 111 10.96 -0.08 -9.11
N SER A 112 10.48 -0.58 -7.98
CA SER A 112 9.06 -0.47 -7.64
C SER A 112 8.63 1.00 -7.60
N ALA A 113 9.37 1.82 -6.89
CA ALA A 113 9.05 3.24 -6.71
C ALA A 113 9.13 4.05 -8.01
N SER A 114 10.12 3.78 -8.86
CA SER A 114 10.42 4.61 -10.04
C SER A 114 9.79 4.12 -11.34
N LYS A 115 9.42 2.83 -11.41
CA LYS A 115 9.03 2.25 -12.70
C LYS A 115 7.78 1.37 -12.66
N TYR A 116 7.60 0.53 -11.64
CA TYR A 116 6.61 -0.53 -11.68
C TYR A 116 5.36 -0.32 -10.83
N CYS A 117 5.45 0.35 -9.70
CA CYS A 117 4.28 0.54 -8.83
C CYS A 117 3.35 1.61 -9.40
N SER A 118 2.29 1.17 -10.05
CA SER A 118 1.29 2.08 -10.63
C SER A 118 0.70 3.04 -9.59
N ALA A 119 0.41 2.54 -8.39
CA ALA A 119 -0.18 3.35 -7.34
C ALA A 119 0.78 4.42 -6.82
N SER A 120 2.04 4.06 -6.52
CA SER A 120 3.07 5.02 -6.08
C SER A 120 3.33 6.10 -7.11
N ILE A 121 3.48 5.71 -8.36
CA ILE A 121 3.76 6.65 -9.46
C ILE A 121 2.57 7.58 -9.69
N MET A 122 1.36 7.05 -9.68
CA MET A 122 0.14 7.85 -9.84
C MET A 122 0.00 8.88 -8.70
N LEU A 123 0.18 8.47 -7.46
CA LEU A 123 0.12 9.37 -6.31
C LEU A 123 1.22 10.43 -6.35
N GLY A 124 2.44 10.04 -6.73
CA GLY A 124 3.55 10.98 -6.92
C GLY A 124 3.27 12.03 -7.98
N ARG A 125 2.66 11.63 -9.10
CA ARG A 125 2.23 12.56 -10.17
C ARG A 125 1.14 13.52 -9.70
N ALA A 126 0.33 13.11 -8.74
CA ALA A 126 -0.71 13.96 -8.14
C ALA A 126 -0.14 14.94 -7.11
N GLY A 127 1.15 14.90 -6.82
CA GLY A 127 1.81 15.81 -5.89
C GLY A 127 2.09 15.25 -4.51
N VAL A 128 1.85 13.96 -4.28
CA VAL A 128 2.19 13.31 -3.01
C VAL A 128 3.70 13.05 -2.95
N GLU A 129 4.37 13.46 -1.86
CA GLU A 129 5.76 13.13 -1.63
C GLU A 129 5.88 11.65 -1.24
N MET A 130 6.36 10.83 -2.17
CA MET A 130 6.53 9.39 -1.97
C MET A 130 7.98 9.10 -1.58
N THR A 131 8.17 8.47 -0.42
CA THR A 131 9.50 8.04 0.06
C THR A 131 9.48 6.57 0.46
N HIS A 132 10.65 5.94 0.47
CA HIS A 132 10.78 4.54 0.88
C HIS A 132 12.14 4.26 1.50
N ASP A 133 12.17 3.24 2.33
CA ASP A 133 13.39 2.63 2.84
C ASP A 133 13.14 1.14 3.11
N PHE A 134 14.14 0.43 3.55
CA PHE A 134 13.99 -1.00 3.85
C PHE A 134 14.92 -1.45 4.96
N SER A 135 14.59 -2.59 5.55
CA SER A 135 15.48 -3.36 6.41
C SER A 135 15.48 -4.82 5.95
N ILE A 136 16.55 -5.52 6.24
CA ILE A 136 16.71 -6.94 5.91
C ILE A 136 16.86 -7.73 7.20
N GLU A 137 16.08 -8.81 7.32
CA GLU A 137 16.19 -9.77 8.40
C GLU A 137 16.59 -11.12 7.84
N GLU A 138 17.60 -11.74 8.48
CA GLU A 138 18.00 -13.11 8.10
C GLU A 138 16.93 -14.09 8.58
N ALA A 139 16.43 -14.92 7.68
CA ALA A 139 15.45 -15.95 8.01
C ALA A 139 16.13 -17.11 8.77
N LYS A 140 15.46 -17.59 9.80
CA LYS A 140 15.91 -18.73 10.59
C LYS A 140 15.75 -20.07 9.87
#